data_9f96d8ba7206a22378819d3b1db0cfa6
#
_entry.id   9f96d8ba7206a22378819d3b1db0cfa6
#
_cell.length_a   1.000
_cell.length_b   1.000
_cell.length_c   1.000
_cell.angle_alpha   90.00
_cell.angle_beta   90.00
_cell.angle_gamma   90.00
#
_symmetry.space_group_name_H-M   'P 1'
#
loop_
_entity.id
_entity.type
_entity.pdbx_description
1 polymer ?
#
loop_
_entity_poly.entity_id
_entity_poly.type
_entity_poly.pdbx_seq_one_letter_code
_entity_poly.pdbx_strand_id
1 'polypeptide(L)'
;SGGYQGVSFSIPIDVAIEVADQIIASGEVARGYLGVRMGDVDSDLAQALGMKKPYGALINSIEKDGAADNGGLKTGDVIIEFAGEEVKFAGDLPHIVGRKLPGTKSTAKVVRNGKTIKLDFILGKLESSNSTFVPASSTENEYPLGIKVEDLPADYEAADEGVIVSRVDNTSNSATKILEGDVI
;
A
#
# COMPACT_ATOMS: atom_id res chain seq x y z
N SER A 1 13.81 -19.49 -30.62
CA SER A 1 14.69 -18.59 -29.86
C SER A 1 13.81 -17.70 -29.00
N GLY A 2 13.58 -18.10 -27.76
CA GLY A 2 12.87 -17.29 -26.77
C GLY A 2 13.82 -16.23 -26.20
N GLY A 3 13.66 -14.97 -26.62
CA GLY A 3 14.34 -13.85 -26.00
C GLY A 3 13.76 -13.63 -24.59
N TYR A 4 14.63 -13.52 -23.57
CA TYR A 4 14.26 -13.10 -22.23
C TYR A 4 13.83 -11.63 -22.28
N GLN A 5 12.55 -11.35 -22.05
CA GLN A 5 12.01 -10.00 -21.90
C GLN A 5 11.82 -9.69 -20.42
N GLY A 6 12.93 -9.63 -19.70
CA GLY A 6 12.93 -9.24 -18.28
C GLY A 6 12.92 -7.73 -18.14
N VAL A 7 12.12 -7.21 -17.22
CA VAL A 7 12.19 -5.82 -16.75
C VAL A 7 13.12 -5.79 -15.55
N SER A 8 14.21 -5.01 -15.63
CA SER A 8 15.10 -4.77 -14.49
C SER A 8 14.76 -3.45 -13.84
N PHE A 9 14.54 -3.48 -12.53
CA PHE A 9 14.39 -2.28 -11.72
C PHE A 9 15.67 -2.06 -10.91
N SER A 10 16.19 -0.83 -10.91
CA SER A 10 17.29 -0.44 -10.07
C SER A 10 16.84 0.58 -9.03
N ILE A 11 17.32 0.45 -7.82
CA ILE A 11 17.11 1.41 -6.73
C ILE A 11 18.35 2.30 -6.67
N PRO A 12 18.23 3.64 -6.64
CA PRO A 12 19.35 4.53 -6.41
C PRO A 12 20.10 4.17 -5.13
N ILE A 13 21.42 4.17 -5.18
CA ILE A 13 22.26 3.74 -4.06
C ILE A 13 22.02 4.56 -2.80
N ASP A 14 21.74 5.84 -2.94
CA ASP A 14 21.43 6.74 -1.82
C ASP A 14 20.23 6.26 -1.01
N VAL A 15 19.16 5.81 -1.71
CA VAL A 15 17.95 5.25 -1.07
C VAL A 15 18.29 3.93 -0.36
N ALA A 16 19.14 3.11 -0.97
CA ALA A 16 19.56 1.84 -0.36
C ALA A 16 20.36 2.07 0.92
N ILE A 17 21.25 3.07 0.94
CA ILE A 17 22.04 3.43 2.12
C ILE A 17 21.12 3.97 3.23
N GLU A 18 20.21 4.91 2.93
CA GLU A 18 19.26 5.42 3.92
C GLU A 18 18.43 4.32 4.56
N VAL A 19 17.96 3.35 3.78
CA VAL A 19 17.20 2.20 4.28
C VAL A 19 18.09 1.29 5.14
N ALA A 20 19.33 1.02 4.72
CA ALA A 20 20.26 0.21 5.49
C ALA A 20 20.59 0.86 6.85
N ASP A 21 20.86 2.16 6.87
CA ASP A 21 21.14 2.92 8.10
C ASP A 21 19.96 2.88 9.07
N GLN A 22 18.72 3.01 8.57
CA GLN A 22 17.53 2.88 9.40
C GLN A 22 17.38 1.47 10.00
N ILE A 23 17.61 0.42 9.20
CA ILE A 23 17.54 -0.96 9.68
C ILE A 23 18.62 -1.23 10.75
N ILE A 24 19.84 -0.72 10.54
CA ILE A 24 20.92 -0.86 11.51
C ILE A 24 20.60 -0.13 12.82
N ALA A 25 20.01 1.07 12.73
CA ALA A 25 19.74 1.91 13.89
C ALA A 25 18.52 1.46 14.70
N SER A 26 17.46 0.97 14.04
CA SER A 26 16.15 0.73 14.68
C SER A 26 15.53 -0.63 14.39
N GLY A 27 16.15 -1.44 13.51
CA GLY A 27 15.61 -2.73 13.10
C GLY A 27 14.45 -2.64 12.09
N GLU A 28 13.99 -1.44 11.76
CA GLU A 28 12.88 -1.22 10.84
C GLU A 28 13.07 0.02 9.97
N VAL A 29 12.35 0.08 8.84
CA VAL A 29 12.30 1.27 7.99
C VAL A 29 11.07 2.09 8.36
N ALA A 30 11.29 3.20 9.07
CA ALA A 30 10.21 4.11 9.43
C ALA A 30 9.89 5.05 8.25
N ARG A 31 8.66 5.05 7.78
CA ARG A 31 8.18 5.93 6.70
C ARG A 31 7.14 6.89 7.22
N GLY A 32 7.24 8.15 6.76
CA GLY A 32 6.21 9.13 7.02
C GLY A 32 4.87 8.70 6.42
N TYR A 33 3.80 9.03 7.10
CA TYR A 33 2.44 8.70 6.71
C TYR A 33 1.52 9.90 6.90
N LEU A 34 0.67 10.14 5.91
CA LEU A 34 -0.27 11.26 5.94
C LEU A 34 -1.70 10.82 6.28
N GLY A 35 -2.07 9.58 6.02
CA GLY A 35 -3.41 9.06 6.28
C GLY A 35 -4.46 9.58 5.29
N VAL A 36 -4.19 9.48 3.99
CA VAL A 36 -5.11 9.92 2.94
C VAL A 36 -5.28 8.86 1.84
N ARG A 37 -6.45 8.83 1.24
CA ARG A 37 -6.67 8.22 -0.07
C ARG A 37 -6.76 9.32 -1.10
N MET A 38 -6.12 9.14 -2.24
CA MET A 38 -5.99 10.17 -3.27
C MET A 38 -6.24 9.60 -4.65
N GLY A 39 -6.47 10.48 -5.61
CA GLY A 39 -6.61 10.19 -7.02
C GLY A 39 -6.03 11.33 -7.86
N ASP A 40 -5.93 11.11 -9.16
CA ASP A 40 -5.50 12.15 -10.08
C ASP A 40 -6.60 13.20 -10.30
N VAL A 41 -6.17 14.41 -10.61
CA VAL A 41 -7.07 15.52 -10.94
C VAL A 41 -7.42 15.41 -12.42
N ASP A 42 -8.69 15.29 -12.75
CA ASP A 42 -9.17 15.36 -14.12
C ASP A 42 -9.37 16.80 -14.62
N SER A 43 -9.66 16.94 -15.92
CA SER A 43 -9.81 18.27 -16.55
C SER A 43 -11.02 19.04 -16.06
N ASP A 44 -12.11 18.35 -15.74
CA ASP A 44 -13.36 18.97 -15.31
C ASP A 44 -13.21 19.53 -13.89
N LEU A 45 -12.59 18.78 -13.01
CA LEU A 45 -12.27 19.20 -11.64
C LEU A 45 -11.26 20.37 -11.66
N ALA A 46 -10.22 20.28 -12.50
CA ALA A 46 -9.25 21.37 -12.64
C ALA A 46 -9.95 22.67 -13.06
N GLN A 47 -10.87 22.60 -14.02
CA GLN A 47 -11.64 23.74 -14.47
C GLN A 47 -12.56 24.28 -13.35
N ALA A 48 -13.25 23.40 -12.62
CA ALA A 48 -14.11 23.78 -11.51
C ALA A 48 -13.34 24.48 -10.37
N LEU A 49 -12.09 24.08 -10.15
CA LEU A 49 -11.18 24.66 -9.17
C LEU A 49 -10.40 25.88 -9.70
N GLY A 50 -10.65 26.31 -10.95
CA GLY A 50 -9.95 27.44 -11.57
C GLY A 50 -8.46 27.18 -11.83
N MET A 51 -8.06 25.92 -11.93
CA MET A 51 -6.68 25.51 -12.23
C MET A 51 -6.43 25.60 -13.74
N LYS A 52 -5.26 26.04 -14.15
CA LYS A 52 -4.91 26.19 -15.58
C LYS A 52 -4.74 24.86 -16.30
N LYS A 53 -4.42 23.81 -15.59
CA LYS A 53 -4.21 22.43 -16.09
C LYS A 53 -4.51 21.43 -14.98
N PRO A 54 -4.90 20.19 -15.32
CA PRO A 54 -5.05 19.13 -14.33
C PRO A 54 -3.67 18.70 -13.82
N TYR A 55 -3.42 18.87 -12.52
CA TYR A 55 -2.23 18.38 -11.82
C TYR A 55 -2.45 18.38 -10.32
N GLY A 56 -1.63 17.60 -9.60
CA GLY A 56 -1.71 17.46 -8.18
C GLY A 56 -2.38 16.17 -7.74
N ALA A 57 -2.53 15.99 -6.43
CA ALA A 57 -3.19 14.85 -5.80
C ALA A 57 -4.52 15.28 -5.20
N LEU A 58 -5.63 14.81 -5.77
CA LEU A 58 -6.98 15.01 -5.23
C LEU A 58 -7.19 14.13 -4.00
N ILE A 59 -7.62 14.72 -2.91
CA ILE A 59 -7.92 14.00 -1.67
C ILE A 59 -9.35 13.47 -1.69
N ASN A 60 -9.47 12.15 -1.81
CA ASN A 60 -10.76 11.45 -1.84
C ASN A 60 -11.28 11.10 -0.44
N SER A 61 -10.39 10.74 0.48
CA SER A 61 -10.74 10.50 1.88
C SER A 61 -9.54 10.70 2.79
N ILE A 62 -9.82 10.93 4.07
CA ILE A 62 -8.84 11.22 5.10
C ILE A 62 -9.11 10.27 6.27
N GLU A 63 -8.05 9.71 6.82
CA GLU A 63 -8.10 8.90 8.02
C GLU A 63 -8.36 9.79 9.24
N LYS A 64 -9.38 9.44 10.00
CA LYS A 64 -9.76 10.18 11.21
C LYS A 64 -8.62 10.15 12.23
N ASP A 65 -8.36 11.28 12.87
CA ASP A 65 -7.29 11.48 13.84
C ASP A 65 -5.87 11.24 13.26
N GLY A 66 -5.76 11.08 11.93
CA GLY A 66 -4.49 10.95 11.21
C GLY A 66 -3.75 12.29 11.02
N ALA A 67 -2.54 12.21 10.46
CA ALA A 67 -1.71 13.41 10.23
C ALA A 67 -2.39 14.44 9.32
N ALA A 68 -3.13 14.00 8.32
CA ALA A 68 -3.87 14.87 7.40
C ALA A 68 -5.05 15.56 8.08
N ASP A 69 -5.81 14.84 8.89
CA ASP A 69 -6.96 15.36 9.64
C ASP A 69 -6.49 16.42 10.64
N ASN A 70 -5.48 16.09 11.44
CA ASN A 70 -4.88 16.99 12.42
C ASN A 70 -4.27 18.25 11.76
N GLY A 71 -3.75 18.13 10.54
CA GLY A 71 -3.25 19.26 9.73
C GLY A 71 -4.32 20.07 9.04
N GLY A 72 -5.62 19.70 9.18
CA GLY A 72 -6.75 20.44 8.63
C GLY A 72 -6.97 20.23 7.13
N LEU A 73 -6.44 19.16 6.54
CA LEU A 73 -6.76 18.72 5.17
C LEU A 73 -8.24 18.30 5.11
N LYS A 74 -8.86 18.45 3.95
CA LYS A 74 -10.26 18.08 3.72
C LYS A 74 -10.43 17.28 2.44
N THR A 75 -11.44 16.43 2.40
CA THR A 75 -11.88 15.78 1.16
C THR A 75 -12.23 16.84 0.12
N GLY A 76 -11.79 16.62 -1.11
CA GLY A 76 -11.91 17.57 -2.22
C GLY A 76 -10.76 18.58 -2.34
N ASP A 77 -9.80 18.58 -1.42
CA ASP A 77 -8.57 19.35 -1.57
C ASP A 77 -7.67 18.75 -2.66
N VAL A 78 -6.90 19.59 -3.34
CA VAL A 78 -5.85 19.15 -4.27
C VAL A 78 -4.50 19.58 -3.75
N ILE A 79 -3.64 18.63 -3.39
CA ILE A 79 -2.26 18.92 -2.99
C ILE A 79 -1.42 19.12 -4.25
N ILE A 80 -0.82 20.30 -4.39
CA ILE A 80 0.00 20.69 -5.54
C ILE A 80 1.49 20.79 -5.21
N GLU A 81 1.83 20.88 -3.93
CA GLU A 81 3.21 20.89 -3.44
C GLU A 81 3.23 20.29 -2.04
N PHE A 82 4.24 19.47 -1.73
CA PHE A 82 4.44 18.90 -0.40
C PHE A 82 5.93 18.96 -0.03
N ALA A 83 6.24 19.51 1.14
CA ALA A 83 7.62 19.69 1.65
C ALA A 83 8.57 20.38 0.64
N GLY A 84 8.05 21.34 -0.16
CA GLY A 84 8.81 22.08 -1.17
C GLY A 84 8.94 21.37 -2.51
N GLU A 85 8.43 20.15 -2.64
CA GLU A 85 8.44 19.38 -3.89
C GLU A 85 7.09 19.47 -4.60
N GLU A 86 7.11 19.69 -5.94
CA GLU A 86 5.89 19.76 -6.74
C GLU A 86 5.22 18.38 -6.84
N VAL A 87 3.90 18.33 -6.63
CA VAL A 87 3.07 17.14 -6.82
C VAL A 87 2.35 17.28 -8.15
N LYS A 88 2.71 16.47 -9.14
CA LYS A 88 2.12 16.49 -10.48
C LYS A 88 0.96 15.49 -10.62
N PHE A 89 1.13 14.33 -10.02
CA PHE A 89 0.17 13.23 -10.04
C PHE A 89 -0.05 12.71 -8.62
N ALA A 90 -1.17 12.02 -8.40
CA ALA A 90 -1.45 11.40 -7.10
C ALA A 90 -0.33 10.47 -6.63
N GLY A 91 0.30 9.73 -7.56
CA GLY A 91 1.41 8.83 -7.27
C GLY A 91 2.68 9.49 -6.72
N ASP A 92 2.90 10.80 -6.94
CA ASP A 92 4.09 11.49 -6.44
C ASP A 92 4.04 11.65 -4.91
N LEU A 93 2.85 11.90 -4.37
CA LEU A 93 2.69 12.23 -2.95
C LEU A 93 3.17 11.12 -1.99
N PRO A 94 2.85 9.84 -2.19
CA PRO A 94 3.37 8.76 -1.35
C PRO A 94 4.90 8.68 -1.36
N HIS A 95 5.53 8.93 -2.50
CA HIS A 95 6.98 8.93 -2.62
C HIS A 95 7.63 10.09 -1.84
N ILE A 96 7.04 11.29 -1.91
CA ILE A 96 7.54 12.47 -1.20
C ILE A 96 7.35 12.29 0.31
N VAL A 97 6.16 11.86 0.74
CA VAL A 97 5.81 11.64 2.16
C VAL A 97 6.64 10.48 2.75
N GLY A 98 6.74 9.37 2.02
CA GLY A 98 7.42 8.16 2.49
C GLY A 98 8.94 8.29 2.68
N ARG A 99 9.58 9.28 2.03
CA ARG A 99 10.98 9.62 2.26
C ARG A 99 11.22 10.43 3.54
N LYS A 100 10.18 10.99 4.14
CA LYS A 100 10.28 11.73 5.40
C LYS A 100 10.09 10.79 6.58
N LEU A 101 10.77 11.09 7.67
CA LEU A 101 10.61 10.32 8.92
C LEU A 101 9.28 10.67 9.60
N PRO A 102 8.67 9.74 10.33
CA PRO A 102 7.57 10.04 11.24
C PRO A 102 7.93 11.16 12.21
N GLY A 103 6.95 11.99 12.58
CA GLY A 103 7.17 13.16 13.43
C GLY A 103 7.75 14.37 12.70
N THR A 104 8.16 14.24 11.42
CA THR A 104 8.67 15.37 10.63
C THR A 104 7.55 16.39 10.39
N LYS A 105 7.83 17.65 10.68
CA LYS A 105 6.97 18.78 10.29
C LYS A 105 7.13 19.04 8.81
N SER A 106 6.03 19.06 8.08
CA SER A 106 6.00 19.29 6.63
C SER A 106 4.87 20.25 6.29
N THR A 107 5.07 21.07 5.25
CA THR A 107 4.06 22.01 4.76
C THR A 107 3.60 21.59 3.38
N ALA A 108 2.31 21.66 3.11
CA ALA A 108 1.76 21.49 1.77
C ALA A 108 1.08 22.76 1.26
N LYS A 109 1.14 22.96 -0.06
CA LYS A 109 0.25 23.90 -0.77
C LYS A 109 -0.92 23.11 -1.33
N VAL A 110 -2.10 23.59 -1.00
CA VAL A 110 -3.36 22.90 -1.30
C VAL A 110 -4.29 23.88 -2.01
N VAL A 111 -4.94 23.41 -3.07
CA VAL A 111 -6.04 24.14 -3.72
C VAL A 111 -7.34 23.69 -3.09
N ARG A 112 -8.06 24.64 -2.49
CA ARG A 112 -9.37 24.44 -1.86
C ARG A 112 -10.32 25.51 -2.36
N ASN A 113 -11.42 25.14 -2.99
CA ASN A 113 -12.40 26.08 -3.55
C ASN A 113 -11.75 27.17 -4.43
N GLY A 114 -10.81 26.80 -5.29
CA GLY A 114 -10.14 27.71 -6.19
C GLY A 114 -9.06 28.60 -5.54
N LYS A 115 -8.80 28.44 -4.24
CA LYS A 115 -7.78 29.22 -3.52
C LYS A 115 -6.63 28.33 -3.07
N THR A 116 -5.41 28.81 -3.25
CA THR A 116 -4.22 28.12 -2.73
C THR A 116 -4.02 28.51 -1.26
N ILE A 117 -3.97 27.50 -0.39
CA ILE A 117 -3.69 27.65 1.04
C ILE A 117 -2.46 26.83 1.41
N LYS A 118 -1.81 27.18 2.51
CA LYS A 118 -0.73 26.38 3.11
C LYS A 118 -1.26 25.69 4.35
N LEU A 119 -0.94 24.40 4.48
CA LEU A 119 -1.26 23.60 5.65
C LEU A 119 0.01 22.96 6.17
N ASP A 120 0.13 22.89 7.48
CA ASP A 120 1.26 22.26 8.16
C ASP A 120 0.83 20.93 8.76
N PHE A 121 1.71 19.92 8.62
CA PHE A 121 1.47 18.56 9.05
C PHE A 121 2.60 18.07 9.95
N ILE A 122 2.27 17.22 10.89
CA ILE A 122 3.24 16.36 11.58
C ILE A 122 2.97 14.95 11.05
N LEU A 123 3.92 14.40 10.31
CA LEU A 123 3.76 13.08 9.69
C LEU A 123 3.61 11.99 10.74
N GLY A 124 2.62 11.14 10.55
CA GLY A 124 2.47 9.90 11.30
C GLY A 124 3.52 8.87 10.90
N LYS A 125 3.58 7.77 11.63
CA LYS A 125 4.29 6.57 11.22
C LYS A 125 3.34 5.77 10.33
N LEU A 126 3.80 5.41 9.13
CA LEU A 126 3.14 4.32 8.42
C LEU A 126 3.37 3.09 9.28
N GLU A 127 2.37 2.74 10.07
CA GLU A 127 2.40 1.42 10.67
C GLU A 127 2.49 0.47 9.47
N SER A 128 3.65 -0.14 9.30
CA SER A 128 3.68 -1.41 8.61
C SER A 128 2.61 -2.18 9.36
N SER A 129 1.39 -2.27 8.80
CA SER A 129 0.61 -3.45 9.08
C SER A 129 1.65 -4.52 8.90
N ASN A 130 2.14 -5.07 10.00
CA ASN A 130 2.62 -6.42 9.97
C ASN A 130 1.43 -7.13 9.33
N SER A 131 1.45 -7.23 8.02
CA SER A 131 1.13 -8.48 7.42
C SER A 131 2.23 -9.41 7.91
N THR A 132 2.30 -9.62 9.22
CA THR A 132 2.27 -10.99 9.66
C THR A 132 1.17 -11.49 8.76
N PHE A 133 1.50 -12.29 7.81
CA PHE A 133 0.63 -13.28 7.28
C PHE A 133 0.18 -14.06 8.52
N VAL A 134 -0.72 -13.43 9.27
CA VAL A 134 -1.61 -14.12 10.16
C VAL A 134 -2.52 -14.73 9.13
N PRO A 135 -2.43 -16.03 8.88
CA PRO A 135 -3.49 -16.68 8.16
C PRO A 135 -4.72 -16.25 8.96
N ALA A 136 -5.59 -15.48 8.31
CA ALA A 136 -6.76 -14.92 8.96
C ALA A 136 -7.38 -16.01 9.79
N SER A 137 -7.35 -15.83 11.11
CA SER A 137 -7.99 -16.75 12.00
C SER A 137 -9.45 -16.76 11.58
N SER A 138 -9.79 -17.81 10.85
CA SER A 138 -11.11 -18.40 10.71
C SER A 138 -12.30 -17.44 10.87
N THR A 139 -12.60 -16.71 9.81
CA THR A 139 -13.96 -16.65 9.32
C THR A 139 -14.00 -17.60 8.12
N GLU A 140 -14.84 -18.61 8.25
CA GLU A 140 -15.10 -19.62 7.23
C GLU A 140 -15.20 -18.99 5.85
N ASN A 141 -14.33 -19.43 4.90
CA ASN A 141 -14.32 -19.21 3.46
C ASN A 141 -13.29 -18.26 2.89
N GLU A 142 -11.98 -18.48 3.10
CA GLU A 142 -11.03 -17.91 2.14
C GLU A 142 -9.70 -18.67 2.05
N TYR A 143 -9.76 -19.82 1.42
CA TYR A 143 -8.56 -20.40 0.82
C TYR A 143 -8.47 -19.89 -0.61
N PRO A 144 -7.41 -19.14 -1.00
CA PRO A 144 -7.30 -18.54 -2.35
C PRO A 144 -7.38 -19.56 -3.49
N LEU A 145 -7.06 -20.81 -3.21
CA LEU A 145 -7.17 -21.91 -4.16
C LEU A 145 -8.43 -22.77 -3.93
N GLY A 146 -9.26 -22.42 -2.94
CA GLY A 146 -10.45 -23.19 -2.59
C GLY A 146 -10.15 -24.60 -2.04
N ILE A 147 -8.94 -24.84 -1.52
CA ILE A 147 -8.54 -26.10 -0.89
C ILE A 147 -7.97 -25.84 0.51
N LYS A 148 -8.32 -26.67 1.47
CA LYS A 148 -7.69 -26.73 2.78
C LYS A 148 -6.74 -27.92 2.79
N VAL A 149 -5.51 -27.71 3.26
CA VAL A 149 -4.53 -28.76 3.43
C VAL A 149 -4.15 -28.90 4.90
N GLU A 150 -3.77 -30.10 5.31
CA GLU A 150 -3.30 -30.42 6.64
C GLU A 150 -2.02 -31.26 6.53
N ASP A 151 -1.20 -31.27 7.55
CA ASP A 151 -0.01 -32.11 7.57
C ASP A 151 -0.40 -33.58 7.51
N LEU A 152 0.41 -34.40 6.81
CA LEU A 152 0.21 -35.84 6.75
C LEU A 152 0.27 -36.44 8.15
N PRO A 153 -0.72 -37.30 8.52
CA PRO A 153 -0.63 -38.08 9.75
C PRO A 153 0.64 -38.92 9.76
N ALA A 154 1.26 -39.10 10.93
CA ALA A 154 2.53 -39.84 11.07
C ALA A 154 2.42 -41.35 10.71
N ASP A 155 1.22 -41.85 10.51
CA ASP A 155 0.91 -43.21 10.15
C ASP A 155 0.40 -43.37 8.69
N TYR A 156 0.63 -42.37 7.84
CA TYR A 156 0.19 -42.40 6.45
C TYR A 156 1.15 -43.22 5.59
N GLU A 157 0.70 -44.43 5.16
CA GLU A 157 1.58 -45.41 4.48
C GLU A 157 1.93 -45.07 3.02
N ALA A 158 1.26 -44.07 2.38
CA ALA A 158 1.39 -43.85 0.94
C ALA A 158 2.40 -42.76 0.54
N ALA A 159 2.87 -41.93 1.49
CA ALA A 159 3.85 -40.90 1.25
C ALA A 159 4.62 -40.52 2.53
N ASP A 160 5.92 -40.33 2.41
CA ASP A 160 6.80 -39.97 3.53
C ASP A 160 6.80 -38.44 3.81
N GLU A 161 6.45 -37.63 2.82
CA GLU A 161 6.40 -36.15 2.90
C GLU A 161 5.23 -35.60 2.06
N GLY A 162 4.67 -34.47 2.47
CA GLY A 162 3.59 -33.79 1.76
C GLY A 162 2.50 -33.27 2.68
N VAL A 163 1.41 -32.79 2.08
CA VAL A 163 0.20 -32.34 2.78
C VAL A 163 -1.02 -33.05 2.19
N ILE A 164 -1.99 -33.39 3.05
CA ILE A 164 -3.25 -33.99 2.62
C ILE A 164 -4.30 -32.89 2.42
N VAL A 165 -5.06 -32.98 1.34
CA VAL A 165 -6.20 -32.09 1.08
C VAL A 165 -7.36 -32.51 1.98
N SER A 166 -7.65 -31.73 3.00
CA SER A 166 -8.72 -32.02 3.97
C SER A 166 -10.08 -31.45 3.54
N ARG A 167 -10.12 -30.48 2.61
CA ARG A 167 -11.35 -29.90 2.08
C ARG A 167 -11.14 -29.22 0.74
N VAL A 168 -12.11 -29.35 -0.16
CA VAL A 168 -12.18 -28.65 -1.45
C VAL A 168 -13.48 -27.84 -1.52
N ASP A 169 -13.36 -26.54 -1.83
CA ASP A 169 -14.55 -25.70 -2.07
C ASP A 169 -15.09 -25.98 -3.48
N ASN A 170 -16.32 -26.46 -3.55
CA ASN A 170 -16.98 -26.82 -4.81
C ASN A 170 -17.24 -25.64 -5.74
N THR A 171 -17.04 -24.40 -5.29
CA THR A 171 -17.18 -23.20 -6.10
C THR A 171 -15.86 -22.72 -6.71
N SER A 172 -14.73 -23.35 -6.35
CA SER A 172 -13.41 -22.98 -6.83
C SER A 172 -13.02 -23.72 -8.12
N ASN A 173 -12.11 -23.12 -8.89
CA ASN A 173 -11.52 -23.77 -10.09
C ASN A 173 -10.71 -25.04 -9.75
N SER A 174 -10.36 -25.25 -8.50
CA SER A 174 -9.60 -26.41 -8.03
C SER A 174 -10.47 -27.66 -7.90
N ALA A 175 -11.78 -27.52 -7.68
CA ALA A 175 -12.72 -28.63 -7.50
C ALA A 175 -12.82 -29.59 -8.69
N THR A 176 -12.29 -29.22 -9.85
CA THR A 176 -12.33 -30.04 -11.07
C THR A 176 -11.14 -31.01 -11.18
N LYS A 177 -10.09 -30.83 -10.38
CA LYS A 177 -8.82 -31.57 -10.53
C LYS A 177 -8.24 -32.13 -9.23
N ILE A 178 -8.66 -31.61 -8.08
CA ILE A 178 -8.15 -31.97 -6.76
C ILE A 178 -9.31 -32.43 -5.92
N LEU A 179 -9.17 -33.57 -5.26
CA LEU A 179 -10.20 -34.19 -4.40
C LEU A 179 -9.74 -34.14 -2.94
N GLU A 180 -10.74 -34.24 -2.04
CA GLU A 180 -10.46 -34.45 -0.63
C GLU A 180 -9.78 -35.83 -0.46
N GLY A 181 -8.67 -35.86 0.28
CA GLY A 181 -7.83 -37.04 0.45
C GLY A 181 -6.63 -37.11 -0.49
N ASP A 182 -6.54 -36.23 -1.49
CA ASP A 182 -5.33 -36.15 -2.34
C ASP A 182 -4.14 -35.70 -1.50
N VAL A 183 -2.97 -36.26 -1.76
CA VAL A 183 -1.69 -35.85 -1.18
C VAL A 183 -0.92 -35.04 -2.23
N ILE A 184 -0.44 -33.86 -1.83
CA ILE A 184 0.29 -32.93 -2.69
C ILE A 184 1.71 -32.78 -2.17
#